data_e4d8c626785e2ac143f9fe35e59b0eb7
#
_entry.id   e4d8c626785e2ac143f9fe35e59b0eb7
#
_cell.length_a   1.000
_cell.length_b   1.000
_cell.length_c   1.000
_cell.angle_alpha   90.00
_cell.angle_beta   90.00
_cell.angle_gamma   90.00
#
_symmetry.space_group_name_H-M   'P 1'
#
loop_
_entity.id
_entity.type
_entity.pdbx_description
1 polymer ?
#
loop_
_entity_poly.entity_id
_entity_poly.type
_entity_poly.pdbx_seq_one_letter_code
_entity_poly.pdbx_strand_id
1 'polypeptide(L)'
;MKHTAFRFDRSLINHKGDSVRYLEVGMEAPTPSTDSKPERAPLDLALVIDRSGSMSGAPLAAAREAARGVAAGLRPADTLSVVVFDDRVDVLFEGLPMDRTGKKRADSILGQVHSGGMTCLSGGWLRGAETVALLREGNDGRRSQVILLSDGHANEGILDPGELARHASELRERGVYTTCVGIGDGYSPEQLAVLSEHGGGLLHRAERPHEIIEVLLGELGELMNTYAEDIKVEVNMPDDVIAGCIGDLPSSETSAGVSYHLGTLVEGRERHIILRLKCPRGEAGKALKFKGRITFKRPGSNKREKVELKATRLEFADSSVSLRKQKRDKKLSQRVASAWQAEVVRNAAGMNRDGAFREAADMVRTELAFFSRYCRGIDGTSRLIRELEMLEDRVRYDIPERGRKEMHNYSEARLKSKPEHRSMHPGELCDFME
;
A
#
# COMPACT_ATOMS: atom_id res chain seq x y z
N MET A 1 15.64 -3.73 12.01
CA MET A 1 14.57 -4.60 11.47
C MET A 1 14.90 -6.04 11.81
N LYS A 2 13.89 -6.81 12.20
CA LYS A 2 13.99 -8.25 12.44
C LYS A 2 13.06 -8.96 11.46
N HIS A 3 13.52 -10.09 10.87
CA HIS A 3 12.59 -10.95 10.14
C HIS A 3 11.82 -11.82 11.13
N THR A 4 10.52 -11.95 10.95
CA THR A 4 9.62 -12.72 11.83
C THR A 4 9.18 -14.03 11.20
N ALA A 5 9.18 -14.13 9.86
CA ALA A 5 8.81 -15.34 9.13
C ALA A 5 9.53 -15.44 7.78
N PHE A 6 9.97 -16.65 7.44
CA PHE A 6 10.31 -17.11 6.08
C PHE A 6 9.99 -18.60 6.03
N ARG A 7 8.71 -18.91 5.78
CA ARG A 7 8.18 -20.26 5.98
C ARG A 7 7.00 -20.56 5.08
N PHE A 8 6.79 -21.83 4.83
CA PHE A 8 5.68 -22.33 4.03
C PHE A 8 4.47 -22.71 4.88
N ASP A 9 3.28 -22.63 4.28
CA ASP A 9 2.03 -23.16 4.87
C ASP A 9 2.10 -24.69 5.05
N ARG A 10 2.82 -25.38 4.18
CA ARG A 10 3.09 -26.83 4.19
C ARG A 10 4.44 -27.08 3.51
N SER A 11 5.17 -28.09 3.98
CA SER A 11 6.54 -28.38 3.54
C SER A 11 6.67 -29.43 2.42
N LEU A 12 5.62 -30.24 2.16
CA LEU A 12 5.66 -31.26 1.15
C LEU A 12 4.90 -30.87 -0.13
N ILE A 13 5.45 -31.22 -1.28
CA ILE A 13 4.86 -31.02 -2.61
C ILE A 13 4.77 -32.36 -3.37
N ASN A 14 3.85 -32.44 -4.34
CA ASN A 14 3.67 -33.62 -5.16
C ASN A 14 4.80 -33.71 -6.20
N HIS A 15 5.50 -34.85 -6.25
CA HIS A 15 6.54 -35.10 -7.25
C HIS A 15 6.02 -35.12 -8.68
N LYS A 16 4.72 -35.37 -8.87
CA LYS A 16 4.07 -35.33 -10.20
C LYS A 16 3.74 -33.93 -10.70
N GLY A 17 3.96 -32.90 -9.86
CA GLY A 17 3.65 -31.49 -10.15
C GLY A 17 2.32 -31.01 -9.58
N ASP A 18 1.85 -29.86 -10.06
CA ASP A 18 0.58 -29.19 -9.74
C ASP A 18 0.37 -28.87 -8.25
N SER A 19 1.45 -28.72 -7.50
CA SER A 19 1.38 -28.28 -6.12
C SER A 19 1.46 -26.76 -6.01
N VAL A 20 0.47 -26.16 -5.35
CA VAL A 20 0.51 -24.76 -4.93
C VAL A 20 0.87 -24.69 -3.45
N ARG A 21 1.85 -23.86 -3.11
CA ARG A 21 2.29 -23.56 -1.73
C ARG A 21 2.35 -22.07 -1.52
N TYR A 22 2.24 -21.69 -0.26
CA TYR A 22 2.29 -20.30 0.14
C TYR A 22 3.51 -20.06 1.02
N LEU A 23 4.35 -19.10 0.61
CA LEU A 23 5.53 -18.66 1.34
C LEU A 23 5.23 -17.32 2.00
N GLU A 24 5.34 -17.28 3.31
CA GLU A 24 5.27 -16.03 4.08
C GLU A 24 6.66 -15.43 4.27
N VAL A 25 6.79 -14.14 3.98
CA VAL A 25 7.93 -13.33 4.41
C VAL A 25 7.40 -12.28 5.38
N GLY A 26 7.84 -12.37 6.64
CA GLY A 26 7.45 -11.46 7.71
C GLY A 26 8.61 -10.63 8.22
N MET A 27 8.33 -9.39 8.57
CA MET A 27 9.30 -8.45 9.14
C MET A 27 8.66 -7.61 10.23
N GLU A 28 9.46 -7.18 11.19
CA GLU A 28 9.05 -6.36 12.33
C GLU A 28 10.05 -5.22 12.54
N ALA A 29 9.55 -4.01 12.70
CA ALA A 29 10.34 -2.90 13.20
C ALA A 29 10.42 -2.95 14.74
N PRO A 30 11.55 -2.60 15.35
CA PRO A 30 11.64 -2.53 16.80
C PRO A 30 10.66 -1.50 17.36
N THR A 31 10.15 -1.78 18.55
CA THR A 31 9.35 -0.81 19.31
C THR A 31 10.26 0.34 19.76
N PRO A 32 9.77 1.60 19.73
CA PRO A 32 10.54 2.72 20.24
C PRO A 32 10.97 2.48 21.69
N SER A 33 12.27 2.65 21.97
CA SER A 33 12.74 2.63 23.37
C SER A 33 12.40 3.96 24.05
N THR A 34 11.88 3.90 25.27
CA THR A 34 11.53 5.09 26.05
C THR A 34 12.76 5.93 26.42
N ASP A 35 13.95 5.32 26.48
CA ASP A 35 15.16 5.95 27.03
C ASP A 35 16.06 6.66 26.01
N SER A 36 15.86 6.44 24.71
CA SER A 36 16.58 7.16 23.64
C SER A 36 15.79 7.12 22.36
N LYS A 37 14.92 8.08 22.10
CA LYS A 37 14.43 8.31 20.74
C LYS A 37 15.62 8.85 19.94
N PRO A 38 16.19 8.09 18.98
CA PRO A 38 17.15 8.66 18.06
C PRO A 38 16.47 9.85 17.38
N GLU A 39 17.18 10.94 17.23
CA GLU A 39 16.66 12.10 16.52
C GLU A 39 16.31 11.67 15.10
N ARG A 40 15.02 11.74 14.75
CA ARG A 40 14.61 11.35 13.40
C ARG A 40 15.19 12.30 12.37
N ALA A 41 15.42 11.81 11.17
CA ALA A 41 15.81 12.65 10.04
C ALA A 41 14.84 13.84 9.87
N PRO A 42 15.35 15.04 9.55
CA PRO A 42 14.50 16.16 9.16
C PRO A 42 13.63 15.79 7.95
N LEU A 43 12.41 16.31 7.92
CA LEU A 43 11.42 16.05 6.88
C LEU A 43 11.25 17.27 5.99
N ASP A 44 11.38 17.08 4.67
CA ASP A 44 10.95 18.01 3.64
C ASP A 44 9.59 17.54 3.15
N LEU A 45 8.53 18.24 3.52
CA LEU A 45 7.16 17.88 3.20
C LEU A 45 6.58 18.84 2.16
N ALA A 46 6.00 18.28 1.08
CA ALA A 46 5.13 19.04 0.19
C ALA A 46 3.68 18.61 0.42
N LEU A 47 2.82 19.54 0.77
CA LEU A 47 1.37 19.38 0.71
C LEU A 47 0.89 19.91 -0.62
N VAL A 48 0.27 19.04 -1.41
CA VAL A 48 -0.31 19.34 -2.72
C VAL A 48 -1.83 19.25 -2.59
N ILE A 49 -2.51 20.38 -2.68
CA ILE A 49 -3.93 20.49 -2.34
C ILE A 49 -4.71 20.86 -3.59
N ASP A 50 -5.63 19.99 -3.98
CA ASP A 50 -6.65 20.26 -4.96
C ASP A 50 -7.55 21.39 -4.45
N ARG A 51 -7.71 22.44 -5.27
CA ARG A 51 -8.63 23.55 -5.00
C ARG A 51 -9.67 23.70 -6.12
N SER A 52 -9.85 22.66 -6.95
CA SER A 52 -10.85 22.65 -8.03
C SER A 52 -12.26 22.95 -7.51
N GLY A 53 -13.18 23.19 -8.44
CA GLY A 53 -14.54 23.61 -8.10
C GLY A 53 -15.30 22.64 -7.19
N SER A 54 -15.03 21.33 -7.29
CA SER A 54 -15.60 20.26 -6.43
C SER A 54 -15.17 20.40 -4.97
N MET A 55 -13.94 20.86 -4.72
CA MET A 55 -13.42 21.11 -3.36
C MET A 55 -14.08 22.30 -2.65
N SER A 56 -14.95 23.06 -3.33
CA SER A 56 -15.55 24.27 -2.75
C SER A 56 -16.31 24.01 -1.44
N GLY A 57 -16.20 24.95 -0.49
CA GLY A 57 -16.91 24.88 0.79
C GLY A 57 -16.19 24.02 1.84
N ALA A 58 -16.90 23.03 2.41
CA ALA A 58 -16.42 22.26 3.55
C ALA A 58 -15.18 21.39 3.25
N PRO A 59 -15.01 20.73 2.09
CA PRO A 59 -13.80 19.95 1.80
C PRO A 59 -12.54 20.81 1.79
N LEU A 60 -12.54 21.96 1.11
CA LEU A 60 -11.39 22.86 1.06
C LEU A 60 -11.11 23.51 2.41
N ALA A 61 -12.15 23.84 3.18
CA ALA A 61 -12.00 24.37 4.53
C ALA A 61 -11.30 23.36 5.44
N ALA A 62 -11.70 22.08 5.38
CA ALA A 62 -11.08 21.01 6.14
C ALA A 62 -9.65 20.70 5.66
N ALA A 63 -9.38 20.74 4.36
CA ALA A 63 -8.02 20.57 3.84
C ALA A 63 -7.08 21.68 4.33
N ARG A 64 -7.55 22.94 4.36
CA ARG A 64 -6.80 24.07 4.93
C ARG A 64 -6.52 23.89 6.43
N GLU A 65 -7.53 23.48 7.19
CA GLU A 65 -7.39 23.23 8.63
C GLU A 65 -6.42 22.08 8.90
N ALA A 66 -6.52 20.99 8.14
CA ALA A 66 -5.61 19.87 8.21
C ALA A 66 -4.16 20.29 7.88
N ALA A 67 -3.96 21.10 6.83
CA ALA A 67 -2.65 21.64 6.48
C ALA A 67 -2.04 22.53 7.59
N ARG A 68 -2.87 23.31 8.26
CA ARG A 68 -2.47 24.10 9.46
C ARG A 68 -2.06 23.17 10.61
N GLY A 69 -2.84 22.11 10.85
CA GLY A 69 -2.52 21.08 11.84
C GLY A 69 -1.18 20.40 11.56
N VAL A 70 -0.94 20.03 10.29
CA VAL A 70 0.35 19.48 9.84
C VAL A 70 1.48 20.48 10.11
N ALA A 71 1.36 21.73 9.68
CA ALA A 71 2.36 22.77 9.91
C ALA A 71 2.67 22.94 11.41
N ALA A 72 1.65 22.90 12.26
CA ALA A 72 1.80 23.00 13.72
C ALA A 72 2.57 21.81 14.31
N GLY A 73 2.36 20.59 13.76
CA GLY A 73 3.00 19.34 14.21
C GLY A 73 4.46 19.15 13.77
N LEU A 74 4.91 19.87 12.73
CA LEU A 74 6.29 19.78 12.24
C LEU A 74 7.28 20.41 13.23
N ARG A 75 8.55 19.93 13.22
CA ARG A 75 9.64 20.45 14.07
C ARG A 75 10.37 21.60 13.38
N PRO A 76 11.12 22.42 14.11
CA PRO A 76 11.91 23.51 13.52
C PRO A 76 12.93 23.06 12.47
N ALA A 77 13.41 21.81 12.54
CA ALA A 77 14.33 21.21 11.58
C ALA A 77 13.63 20.74 10.28
N ASP A 78 12.30 20.65 10.28
CA ASP A 78 11.51 20.24 9.11
C ASP A 78 11.20 21.46 8.23
N THR A 79 10.94 21.22 6.95
CA THR A 79 10.45 22.23 6.02
C THR A 79 9.09 21.83 5.46
N LEU A 80 8.30 22.83 5.10
CA LEU A 80 7.01 22.65 4.44
C LEU A 80 6.99 23.45 3.15
N SER A 81 6.57 22.80 2.06
CA SER A 81 6.14 23.42 0.82
C SER A 81 4.65 23.21 0.67
N VAL A 82 3.93 24.18 0.15
CA VAL A 82 2.51 24.03 -0.18
C VAL A 82 2.28 24.44 -1.61
N VAL A 83 1.72 23.53 -2.37
CA VAL A 83 1.28 23.70 -3.75
C VAL A 83 -0.23 23.54 -3.77
N VAL A 84 -0.92 24.46 -4.42
CA VAL A 84 -2.36 24.33 -4.71
C VAL A 84 -2.58 24.23 -6.20
N PHE A 85 -3.55 23.45 -6.63
CA PHE A 85 -3.80 23.27 -8.04
C PHE A 85 -5.31 23.20 -8.36
N ASP A 86 -5.65 23.70 -9.53
CA ASP A 86 -6.89 23.56 -10.27
C ASP A 86 -6.51 23.37 -11.76
N ASP A 87 -6.98 24.19 -12.69
CA ASP A 87 -6.43 24.35 -14.04
C ASP A 87 -5.07 25.06 -14.05
N ARG A 88 -4.67 25.64 -12.92
CA ARG A 88 -3.37 26.27 -12.67
C ARG A 88 -2.69 25.64 -11.48
N VAL A 89 -1.37 25.75 -11.46
CA VAL A 89 -0.55 25.24 -10.36
C VAL A 89 0.18 26.41 -9.71
N ASP A 90 -0.14 26.69 -8.45
CA ASP A 90 0.44 27.78 -7.69
C ASP A 90 1.24 27.26 -6.50
N VAL A 91 2.48 27.69 -6.37
CA VAL A 91 3.31 27.43 -5.17
C VAL A 91 3.08 28.54 -4.17
N LEU A 92 2.41 28.25 -3.07
CA LEU A 92 2.13 29.25 -2.03
C LEU A 92 3.39 29.60 -1.24
N PHE A 93 4.20 28.61 -0.94
CA PHE A 93 5.56 28.76 -0.41
C PHE A 93 6.33 27.45 -0.61
N GLU A 94 7.66 27.57 -0.66
CA GLU A 94 8.57 26.48 -0.92
C GLU A 94 9.64 26.42 0.17
N GLY A 95 9.89 25.22 0.73
CA GLY A 95 10.96 24.96 1.68
C GLY A 95 10.89 25.83 2.96
N LEU A 96 9.69 26.25 3.37
CA LEU A 96 9.54 27.11 4.54
C LEU A 96 9.93 26.34 5.82
N PRO A 97 10.98 26.79 6.56
CA PRO A 97 11.35 26.15 7.83
C PRO A 97 10.22 26.25 8.86
N MET A 98 9.93 25.16 9.57
CA MET A 98 8.80 25.08 10.51
C MET A 98 9.18 25.52 11.92
N ASP A 99 9.98 26.58 12.02
CA ASP A 99 10.18 27.30 13.27
C ASP A 99 8.94 28.15 13.66
N ARG A 100 9.03 28.90 14.76
CA ARG A 100 7.91 29.73 15.25
C ARG A 100 7.43 30.75 14.22
N THR A 101 8.33 31.31 13.43
CA THR A 101 8.03 32.32 12.39
C THR A 101 7.40 31.67 11.17
N GLY A 102 8.00 30.57 10.71
CA GLY A 102 7.47 29.80 9.58
C GLY A 102 6.07 29.28 9.82
N LYS A 103 5.78 28.74 11.01
CA LYS A 103 4.42 28.28 11.38
C LYS A 103 3.38 29.41 11.32
N LYS A 104 3.70 30.60 11.81
CA LYS A 104 2.80 31.76 11.71
C LYS A 104 2.55 32.20 10.27
N ARG A 105 3.63 32.20 9.45
CA ARG A 105 3.54 32.53 8.03
C ARG A 105 2.70 31.50 7.26
N ALA A 106 2.92 30.20 7.50
CA ALA A 106 2.14 29.14 6.90
C ALA A 106 0.65 29.26 7.26
N ASP A 107 0.32 29.49 8.53
CA ASP A 107 -1.06 29.64 9.01
C ASP A 107 -1.77 30.82 8.31
N SER A 108 -1.11 31.97 8.17
CA SER A 108 -1.66 33.14 7.48
C SER A 108 -1.93 32.87 5.99
N ILE A 109 -0.99 32.23 5.28
CA ILE A 109 -1.10 31.95 3.84
C ILE A 109 -2.17 30.90 3.57
N LEU A 110 -2.19 29.80 4.34
CA LEU A 110 -3.17 28.72 4.20
C LEU A 110 -4.60 29.20 4.40
N GLY A 111 -4.81 30.25 5.20
CA GLY A 111 -6.12 30.88 5.39
C GLY A 111 -6.70 31.53 4.14
N GLN A 112 -5.87 31.86 3.15
CA GLN A 112 -6.25 32.60 1.94
C GLN A 112 -6.49 31.73 0.70
N VAL A 113 -6.42 30.39 0.82
CA VAL A 113 -6.68 29.48 -0.30
C VAL A 113 -8.16 29.47 -0.65
N HIS A 114 -8.48 29.70 -1.91
CA HIS A 114 -9.85 29.72 -2.45
C HIS A 114 -10.00 28.66 -3.54
N SER A 115 -11.22 28.18 -3.75
CA SER A 115 -11.54 27.26 -4.84
C SER A 115 -11.46 27.91 -6.20
N GLY A 116 -11.08 27.14 -7.22
CA GLY A 116 -10.86 27.61 -8.60
C GLY A 116 -11.54 26.72 -9.65
N GLY A 117 -10.82 26.39 -10.72
CA GLY A 117 -11.32 25.81 -11.95
C GLY A 117 -11.34 24.27 -12.02
N MET A 118 -10.73 23.71 -13.10
CA MET A 118 -10.66 22.27 -13.37
C MET A 118 -9.53 21.58 -12.57
N THR A 119 -9.16 20.32 -12.91
CA THR A 119 -8.26 19.51 -12.08
C THR A 119 -7.07 19.01 -12.91
N CYS A 120 -5.92 19.68 -12.79
CA CYS A 120 -4.62 19.22 -13.34
C CYS A 120 -3.80 18.50 -12.27
N LEU A 121 -4.21 17.27 -11.91
CA LEU A 121 -3.64 16.50 -10.80
C LEU A 121 -2.15 16.24 -10.97
N SER A 122 -1.73 15.76 -12.15
CA SER A 122 -0.32 15.45 -12.44
C SER A 122 0.57 16.69 -12.38
N GLY A 123 0.07 17.86 -12.85
CA GLY A 123 0.79 19.13 -12.76
C GLY A 123 1.03 19.56 -11.32
N GLY A 124 -0.02 19.51 -10.49
CA GLY A 124 0.10 19.78 -9.05
C GLY A 124 1.07 18.83 -8.34
N TRP A 125 0.91 17.53 -8.58
CA TRP A 125 1.76 16.50 -7.98
C TRP A 125 3.24 16.65 -8.36
N LEU A 126 3.55 16.79 -9.67
CA LEU A 126 4.93 16.95 -10.15
C LEU A 126 5.57 18.23 -9.61
N ARG A 127 4.81 19.33 -9.53
CA ARG A 127 5.32 20.57 -8.94
C ARG A 127 5.61 20.41 -7.44
N GLY A 128 4.75 19.71 -6.70
CA GLY A 128 5.03 19.37 -5.30
C GLY A 128 6.26 18.50 -5.12
N ALA A 129 6.43 17.51 -5.98
CA ALA A 129 7.61 16.63 -5.96
C ALA A 129 8.89 17.42 -6.28
N GLU A 130 8.85 18.34 -7.23
CA GLU A 130 9.97 19.22 -7.57
C GLU A 130 10.44 20.07 -6.38
N THR A 131 9.50 20.65 -5.60
CA THR A 131 9.87 21.49 -4.44
C THR A 131 10.69 20.72 -3.40
N VAL A 132 10.34 19.46 -3.11
CA VAL A 132 11.08 18.65 -2.12
C VAL A 132 12.33 17.99 -2.73
N ALA A 133 12.35 17.74 -4.04
CA ALA A 133 13.52 17.22 -4.74
C ALA A 133 14.66 18.26 -4.75
N LEU A 134 14.36 19.52 -5.03
CA LEU A 134 15.31 20.62 -5.01
C LEU A 134 15.92 20.84 -3.60
N LEU A 135 15.13 20.72 -2.55
CA LEU A 135 15.61 20.83 -1.16
C LEU A 135 16.55 19.68 -0.78
N ARG A 136 16.42 18.53 -1.43
CA ARG A 136 17.26 17.36 -1.20
C ARG A 136 18.64 17.49 -1.87
N GLU A 137 18.76 18.25 -2.96
CA GLU A 137 20.03 18.44 -3.67
C GLU A 137 21.08 19.06 -2.71
N GLY A 138 22.15 18.29 -2.43
CA GLY A 138 23.21 18.70 -1.50
C GLY A 138 22.90 18.52 0.00
N ASN A 139 21.73 17.96 0.36
CA ASN A 139 21.29 17.73 1.73
C ASN A 139 21.01 16.24 2.00
N ASP A 140 22.04 15.41 1.94
CA ASP A 140 21.95 14.02 2.38
C ASP A 140 21.55 13.97 3.88
N GLY A 141 20.59 13.11 4.21
CA GLY A 141 20.13 12.95 5.59
C GLY A 141 18.73 13.49 5.86
N ARG A 142 18.06 14.10 4.86
CA ARG A 142 16.66 14.55 4.94
C ARG A 142 15.72 13.56 4.25
N ARG A 143 14.49 13.48 4.70
CA ARG A 143 13.43 12.68 4.08
C ARG A 143 12.54 13.61 3.26
N SER A 144 12.25 13.25 2.01
CA SER A 144 11.38 14.02 1.12
C SER A 144 10.06 13.29 0.88
N GLN A 145 8.95 13.97 1.16
CA GLN A 145 7.61 13.40 1.09
C GLN A 145 6.64 14.37 0.43
N VAL A 146 5.81 13.84 -0.47
CA VAL A 146 4.65 14.51 -1.04
C VAL A 146 3.39 13.90 -0.45
N ILE A 147 2.46 14.73 0.00
CA ILE A 147 1.08 14.32 0.33
C ILE A 147 0.15 15.07 -0.61
N LEU A 148 -0.52 14.32 -1.48
CA LEU A 148 -1.46 14.82 -2.49
C LEU A 148 -2.89 14.62 -1.99
N LEU A 149 -3.66 15.70 -1.94
CA LEU A 149 -5.08 15.69 -1.59
C LEU A 149 -5.90 16.05 -2.82
N SER A 150 -6.87 15.23 -3.21
CA SER A 150 -7.79 15.50 -4.31
C SER A 150 -9.15 14.83 -4.10
N ASP A 151 -10.22 15.50 -4.49
CA ASP A 151 -11.59 14.99 -4.51
C ASP A 151 -12.11 14.69 -5.93
N GLY A 152 -11.29 14.95 -6.95
CA GLY A 152 -11.69 14.89 -8.35
C GLY A 152 -10.98 13.84 -9.18
N HIS A 153 -11.55 13.61 -10.37
CA HIS A 153 -10.86 12.97 -11.47
C HIS A 153 -9.97 14.00 -12.16
N ALA A 154 -8.71 13.63 -12.40
CA ALA A 154 -7.87 14.41 -13.28
C ALA A 154 -8.52 14.43 -14.69
N ASN A 155 -8.66 15.61 -15.23
CA ASN A 155 -9.17 15.84 -16.59
C ASN A 155 -8.17 16.62 -17.46
N GLU A 156 -7.05 16.99 -16.88
CA GLU A 156 -5.93 17.67 -17.56
C GLU A 156 -4.58 17.07 -17.14
N GLY A 157 -3.58 17.22 -18.01
CA GLY A 157 -2.22 16.76 -17.79
C GLY A 157 -2.00 15.29 -18.15
N ILE A 158 -1.17 14.58 -17.40
CA ILE A 158 -0.90 13.15 -17.60
C ILE A 158 -2.05 12.35 -16.99
N LEU A 159 -2.79 11.64 -17.84
CA LEU A 159 -3.95 10.82 -17.46
C LEU A 159 -3.61 9.31 -17.48
N ASP A 160 -2.62 8.91 -18.27
CA ASP A 160 -2.24 7.50 -18.43
C ASP A 160 -1.64 6.93 -17.14
N PRO A 161 -2.24 5.86 -16.57
CA PRO A 161 -1.76 5.27 -15.32
C PRO A 161 -0.34 4.71 -15.41
N GLY A 162 0.07 4.19 -16.57
CA GLY A 162 1.40 3.64 -16.80
C GLY A 162 2.46 4.74 -16.78
N GLU A 163 2.17 5.90 -17.37
CA GLU A 163 3.06 7.05 -17.34
C GLU A 163 3.17 7.63 -15.92
N LEU A 164 2.06 7.75 -15.20
CA LEU A 164 2.04 8.15 -13.79
C LEU A 164 2.87 7.19 -12.93
N ALA A 165 2.72 5.87 -13.12
CA ALA A 165 3.48 4.84 -12.42
C ALA A 165 4.99 4.97 -12.63
N ARG A 166 5.41 5.23 -13.88
CA ARG A 166 6.82 5.43 -14.23
C ARG A 166 7.40 6.64 -13.50
N HIS A 167 6.75 7.80 -13.59
CA HIS A 167 7.21 9.01 -12.90
C HIS A 167 7.26 8.83 -11.38
N ALA A 168 6.24 8.19 -10.77
CA ALA A 168 6.22 7.93 -9.35
C ALA A 168 7.36 7.00 -8.91
N SER A 169 7.66 5.97 -9.71
CA SER A 169 8.79 5.06 -9.46
C SER A 169 10.14 5.77 -9.55
N GLU A 170 10.35 6.62 -10.57
CA GLU A 170 11.58 7.41 -10.75
C GLU A 170 11.79 8.38 -9.58
N LEU A 171 10.74 9.07 -9.12
CA LEU A 171 10.80 9.96 -7.97
C LEU A 171 11.15 9.20 -6.68
N ARG A 172 10.51 8.05 -6.46
CA ARG A 172 10.83 7.18 -5.31
C ARG A 172 12.28 6.71 -5.33
N GLU A 173 12.83 6.33 -6.48
CA GLU A 173 14.24 5.92 -6.62
C GLU A 173 15.19 7.05 -6.25
N ARG A 174 14.81 8.29 -6.53
CA ARG A 174 15.51 9.50 -6.11
C ARG A 174 15.24 9.87 -4.63
N GLY A 175 14.40 9.11 -3.92
CA GLY A 175 14.10 9.30 -2.50
C GLY A 175 12.98 10.31 -2.22
N VAL A 176 12.13 10.62 -3.20
CA VAL A 176 10.90 11.40 -3.04
C VAL A 176 9.73 10.44 -3.00
N TYR A 177 9.04 10.37 -1.87
CA TYR A 177 7.90 9.46 -1.66
C TYR A 177 6.58 10.20 -1.83
N THR A 178 5.53 9.50 -2.26
CA THR A 178 4.20 10.08 -2.49
C THR A 178 3.12 9.30 -1.74
N THR A 179 2.36 9.98 -0.89
CA THR A 179 1.12 9.50 -0.28
C THR A 179 -0.04 10.30 -0.88
N CYS A 180 -1.19 9.65 -1.10
CA CYS A 180 -2.38 10.28 -1.63
C CYS A 180 -3.55 10.21 -0.64
N VAL A 181 -4.38 11.24 -0.63
CA VAL A 181 -5.63 11.30 0.14
C VAL A 181 -6.77 11.61 -0.84
N GLY A 182 -7.63 10.63 -1.09
CA GLY A 182 -8.87 10.80 -1.86
C GLY A 182 -9.98 11.33 -0.96
N ILE A 183 -10.65 12.39 -1.39
CA ILE A 183 -11.68 13.10 -0.62
C ILE A 183 -13.05 12.84 -1.23
N GLY A 184 -14.03 12.46 -0.39
CA GLY A 184 -15.39 12.19 -0.81
C GLY A 184 -15.54 11.00 -1.75
N ASP A 185 -16.56 11.04 -2.60
CA ASP A 185 -16.87 9.96 -3.56
C ASP A 185 -16.43 10.26 -5.00
N GLY A 186 -15.99 11.48 -5.29
CA GLY A 186 -15.67 11.96 -6.64
C GLY A 186 -14.28 11.63 -7.16
N TYR A 187 -13.31 11.28 -6.33
CA TYR A 187 -11.91 11.10 -6.77
C TYR A 187 -11.70 9.83 -7.63
N SER A 188 -10.64 9.82 -8.44
CA SER A 188 -10.19 8.63 -9.16
C SER A 188 -9.32 7.73 -8.28
N PRO A 189 -9.85 6.58 -7.79
CA PRO A 189 -9.06 5.66 -6.99
C PRO A 189 -7.84 5.12 -7.74
N GLU A 190 -7.96 4.92 -9.06
CA GLU A 190 -6.91 4.34 -9.89
C GLU A 190 -5.68 5.24 -9.99
N GLN A 191 -5.87 6.52 -10.34
CA GLN A 191 -4.76 7.46 -10.48
C GLN A 191 -4.05 7.69 -9.13
N LEU A 192 -4.81 7.90 -8.05
CA LEU A 192 -4.24 8.09 -6.72
C LEU A 192 -3.57 6.81 -6.18
N ALA A 193 -4.14 5.63 -6.46
CA ALA A 193 -3.53 4.35 -6.08
C ALA A 193 -2.19 4.15 -6.80
N VAL A 194 -2.15 4.35 -8.11
CA VAL A 194 -0.92 4.25 -8.91
C VAL A 194 0.17 5.18 -8.38
N LEU A 195 -0.15 6.45 -8.12
CA LEU A 195 0.80 7.42 -7.59
C LEU A 195 1.35 7.02 -6.21
N SER A 196 0.48 6.54 -5.32
CA SER A 196 0.90 6.14 -3.98
C SER A 196 1.66 4.82 -3.98
N GLU A 197 1.22 3.80 -4.71
CA GLU A 197 1.86 2.49 -4.75
C GLU A 197 3.24 2.54 -5.39
N HIS A 198 3.36 3.17 -6.55
CA HIS A 198 4.63 3.34 -7.23
C HIS A 198 5.51 4.41 -6.56
N GLY A 199 4.90 5.41 -5.94
CA GLY A 199 5.58 6.43 -5.13
C GLY A 199 6.03 5.95 -3.75
N GLY A 200 5.73 4.71 -3.37
CA GLY A 200 6.19 4.11 -2.11
C GLY A 200 5.47 4.59 -0.85
N GLY A 201 4.33 5.27 -0.99
CA GLY A 201 3.45 5.72 0.08
C GLY A 201 2.14 4.95 0.16
N LEU A 202 1.08 5.61 0.61
CA LEU A 202 -0.23 5.02 0.86
C LEU A 202 -1.34 5.83 0.19
N LEU A 203 -2.44 5.16 -0.16
CA LEU A 203 -3.70 5.82 -0.49
C LEU A 203 -4.60 5.82 0.76
N HIS A 204 -5.00 6.99 1.20
CA HIS A 204 -5.99 7.18 2.26
C HIS A 204 -7.29 7.70 1.66
N ARG A 205 -8.39 7.51 2.38
CA ARG A 205 -9.70 8.05 2.04
C ARG A 205 -10.24 8.88 3.19
N ALA A 206 -10.86 10.01 2.85
CA ALA A 206 -11.64 10.83 3.76
C ALA A 206 -13.02 11.06 3.14
N GLU A 207 -14.05 10.41 3.67
CA GLU A 207 -15.44 10.56 3.15
C GLU A 207 -16.05 11.88 3.56
N ARG A 208 -15.74 12.32 4.77
CA ARG A 208 -16.28 13.53 5.38
C ARG A 208 -15.17 14.54 5.64
N PRO A 209 -15.46 15.84 5.56
CA PRO A 209 -14.44 16.87 5.71
C PRO A 209 -13.60 16.77 7.00
N HIS A 210 -14.18 16.39 8.14
CA HIS A 210 -13.42 16.24 9.39
C HIS A 210 -12.43 15.06 9.37
N GLU A 211 -12.67 14.03 8.55
CA GLU A 211 -11.76 12.90 8.40
C GLU A 211 -10.46 13.30 7.68
N ILE A 212 -10.48 14.35 6.87
CA ILE A 212 -9.28 14.89 6.21
C ILE A 212 -8.23 15.26 7.26
N ILE A 213 -8.67 15.88 8.36
CA ILE A 213 -7.80 16.31 9.46
C ILE A 213 -7.19 15.08 10.14
N GLU A 214 -8.02 14.08 10.48
CA GLU A 214 -7.58 12.86 11.14
C GLU A 214 -6.61 12.07 10.27
N VAL A 215 -6.91 11.93 8.97
CA VAL A 215 -6.07 11.22 8.00
C VAL A 215 -4.71 11.91 7.85
N LEU A 216 -4.68 13.22 7.65
CA LEU A 216 -3.42 13.94 7.48
C LEU A 216 -2.55 13.96 8.74
N LEU A 217 -3.14 14.14 9.91
CA LEU A 217 -2.40 14.08 11.17
C LEU A 217 -1.94 12.65 11.48
N GLY A 218 -2.74 11.65 11.13
CA GLY A 218 -2.37 10.24 11.23
C GLY A 218 -1.17 9.92 10.33
N GLU A 219 -1.21 10.36 9.05
CA GLU A 219 -0.10 10.18 8.11
C GLU A 219 1.18 10.87 8.59
N LEU A 220 1.08 12.12 9.08
CA LEU A 220 2.21 12.81 9.68
C LEU A 220 2.80 12.00 10.84
N GLY A 221 1.96 11.42 11.70
CA GLY A 221 2.39 10.54 12.79
C GLY A 221 3.11 9.29 12.29
N GLU A 222 2.63 8.66 11.21
CA GLU A 222 3.32 7.51 10.57
C GLU A 222 4.66 7.92 9.97
N LEU A 223 4.71 9.05 9.27
CA LEU A 223 5.95 9.61 8.73
C LEU A 223 6.98 9.88 9.84
N MET A 224 6.54 10.43 10.96
CA MET A 224 7.39 10.73 12.10
C MET A 224 7.97 9.48 12.78
N ASN A 225 7.26 8.36 12.71
CA ASN A 225 7.64 7.10 13.33
C ASN A 225 8.09 6.04 12.31
N THR A 226 8.42 6.43 11.08
CA THR A 226 8.91 5.51 10.07
C THR A 226 10.29 4.96 10.47
N TYR A 227 10.41 3.64 10.55
CA TYR A 227 11.64 2.93 10.85
C TYR A 227 12.48 2.62 9.62
N ALA A 228 11.82 2.22 8.54
CA ALA A 228 12.46 1.83 7.29
C ALA A 228 11.63 2.28 6.08
N GLU A 229 12.31 2.62 5.00
CA GLU A 229 11.73 3.02 3.72
C GLU A 229 12.43 2.29 2.57
N ASP A 230 11.81 2.31 1.38
CA ASP A 230 12.31 1.61 0.18
C ASP A 230 12.65 0.14 0.47
N ILE A 231 11.72 -0.54 1.15
CA ILE A 231 11.88 -1.93 1.53
C ILE A 231 11.70 -2.81 0.30
N LYS A 232 12.71 -3.65 0.04
CA LYS A 232 12.67 -4.67 -1.01
C LYS A 232 12.84 -6.04 -0.39
N VAL A 233 12.00 -6.98 -0.81
CA VAL A 233 12.10 -8.40 -0.43
C VAL A 233 12.50 -9.18 -1.66
N GLU A 234 13.70 -9.70 -1.68
CA GLU A 234 14.19 -10.57 -2.75
C GLU A 234 14.04 -12.02 -2.31
N VAL A 235 13.45 -12.83 -3.18
CA VAL A 235 13.29 -14.27 -2.96
C VAL A 235 13.93 -15.02 -4.12
N ASN A 236 15.02 -15.73 -3.82
CA ASN A 236 15.70 -16.61 -4.74
C ASN A 236 15.02 -17.97 -4.70
N MET A 237 14.68 -18.50 -5.84
CA MET A 237 13.96 -19.77 -6.03
C MET A 237 14.46 -20.51 -7.27
N PRO A 238 14.21 -21.81 -7.41
CA PRO A 238 14.48 -22.54 -8.65
C PRO A 238 13.71 -21.95 -9.85
N ASP A 239 14.32 -21.97 -11.05
CA ASP A 239 13.82 -21.31 -12.26
C ASP A 239 12.44 -21.82 -12.72
N ASP A 240 12.10 -23.06 -12.41
CA ASP A 240 10.82 -23.72 -12.76
C ASP A 240 9.71 -23.47 -11.72
N VAL A 241 9.95 -22.67 -10.69
CA VAL A 241 8.92 -22.21 -9.75
C VAL A 241 8.31 -20.92 -10.25
N ILE A 242 6.99 -20.91 -10.46
CA ILE A 242 6.26 -19.68 -10.79
C ILE A 242 5.76 -19.05 -9.51
N ALA A 243 6.13 -17.80 -9.27
CA ALA A 243 5.74 -17.04 -8.07
C ALA A 243 4.85 -15.85 -8.42
N GLY A 244 3.78 -15.66 -7.64
CA GLY A 244 2.97 -14.44 -7.63
C GLY A 244 2.77 -13.96 -6.20
N CYS A 245 2.76 -12.64 -5.98
CA CYS A 245 2.44 -12.08 -4.67
C CYS A 245 0.93 -11.92 -4.53
N ILE A 246 0.34 -12.40 -3.44
CA ILE A 246 -1.04 -12.07 -3.12
C ILE A 246 -1.10 -10.59 -2.78
N GLY A 247 -1.98 -9.84 -3.46
CA GLY A 247 -2.10 -8.39 -3.31
C GLY A 247 -1.32 -7.58 -4.33
N ASP A 248 -0.68 -8.24 -5.31
CA ASP A 248 -0.10 -7.62 -6.52
C ASP A 248 0.87 -6.46 -6.25
N LEU A 249 1.86 -6.71 -5.38
CA LEU A 249 2.89 -5.73 -5.08
C LEU A 249 3.79 -5.47 -6.29
N PRO A 250 4.25 -4.24 -6.50
CA PRO A 250 5.25 -3.94 -7.52
C PRO A 250 6.45 -4.87 -7.41
N SER A 251 6.78 -5.54 -8.51
CA SER A 251 7.84 -6.54 -8.54
C SER A 251 8.75 -6.38 -9.75
N SER A 252 9.95 -6.92 -9.64
CA SER A 252 10.92 -7.00 -10.72
C SER A 252 11.62 -8.35 -10.69
N GLU A 253 11.85 -8.93 -11.86
CA GLU A 253 12.65 -10.15 -11.98
C GLU A 253 14.12 -9.86 -11.67
N THR A 254 14.78 -10.83 -11.06
CA THR A 254 16.22 -10.82 -10.78
C THR A 254 16.86 -12.07 -11.40
N SER A 255 18.17 -12.10 -11.49
CA SER A 255 18.91 -13.27 -12.02
C SER A 255 18.68 -14.57 -11.25
N ALA A 256 18.10 -14.55 -10.07
CA ALA A 256 17.91 -15.70 -9.19
C ALA A 256 16.49 -15.85 -8.62
N GLY A 257 15.54 -15.01 -9.05
CA GLY A 257 14.16 -15.04 -8.58
C GLY A 257 13.45 -13.69 -8.76
N VAL A 258 12.72 -13.23 -7.74
CA VAL A 258 11.88 -12.04 -7.82
C VAL A 258 12.15 -11.09 -6.65
N SER A 259 12.11 -9.79 -6.91
CA SER A 259 12.18 -8.71 -5.92
C SER A 259 10.84 -7.98 -5.82
N TYR A 260 10.28 -7.88 -4.63
CA TYR A 260 9.03 -7.17 -4.33
C TYR A 260 9.30 -5.87 -3.58
N HIS A 261 8.60 -4.79 -3.96
CA HIS A 261 8.72 -3.48 -3.33
C HIS A 261 7.57 -3.27 -2.34
N LEU A 262 7.92 -2.99 -1.07
CA LEU A 262 6.93 -2.90 0.01
C LEU A 262 6.67 -1.47 0.51
N GLY A 263 7.49 -0.50 0.12
CA GLY A 263 7.37 0.87 0.64
C GLY A 263 7.98 1.03 2.03
N THR A 264 7.20 1.47 3.02
CA THR A 264 7.68 1.85 4.36
C THR A 264 7.25 0.87 5.45
N LEU A 265 7.97 0.90 6.59
CA LEU A 265 7.60 0.19 7.82
C LEU A 265 7.75 1.13 9.02
N VAL A 266 6.70 1.25 9.81
CA VAL A 266 6.62 2.10 11.01
C VAL A 266 7.15 1.34 12.23
N GLU A 267 7.74 2.06 13.18
CA GLU A 267 8.23 1.50 14.45
C GLU A 267 7.15 0.68 15.18
N GLY A 268 7.56 -0.46 15.75
CA GLY A 268 6.68 -1.36 16.48
C GLY A 268 5.66 -2.12 15.64
N ARG A 269 5.67 -1.99 14.30
CA ARG A 269 4.74 -2.70 13.42
C ARG A 269 5.38 -3.91 12.75
N GLU A 270 4.54 -4.91 12.49
CA GLU A 270 4.85 -6.05 11.62
C GLU A 270 4.28 -5.84 10.22
N ARG A 271 4.96 -6.38 9.23
CA ARG A 271 4.46 -6.49 7.86
C ARG A 271 4.74 -7.89 7.31
N HIS A 272 3.78 -8.43 6.58
CA HIS A 272 3.87 -9.74 5.96
C HIS A 272 3.52 -9.65 4.48
N ILE A 273 4.24 -10.38 3.64
CA ILE A 273 3.86 -10.67 2.27
C ILE A 273 3.68 -12.18 2.11
N ILE A 274 2.77 -12.55 1.23
CA ILE A 274 2.47 -13.96 0.94
C ILE A 274 2.67 -14.20 -0.54
N LEU A 275 3.58 -15.11 -0.85
CA LEU A 275 3.81 -15.55 -2.22
C LEU A 275 3.06 -16.84 -2.48
N ARG A 276 2.31 -16.87 -3.57
CA ARG A 276 1.68 -18.08 -4.13
C ARG A 276 2.66 -18.70 -5.12
N LEU A 277 3.12 -19.92 -4.81
CA LEU A 277 4.12 -20.62 -5.60
C LEU A 277 3.50 -21.84 -6.29
N LYS A 278 3.58 -21.90 -7.62
CA LYS A 278 3.26 -23.09 -8.40
C LYS A 278 4.55 -23.88 -8.58
N CYS A 279 4.59 -25.08 -7.99
CA CYS A 279 5.78 -25.92 -7.94
C CYS A 279 5.83 -26.87 -9.13
N PRO A 280 7.02 -27.12 -9.72
CA PRO A 280 7.22 -28.01 -10.84
C PRO A 280 7.09 -29.49 -10.44
N ARG A 281 7.27 -30.37 -11.40
CA ARG A 281 7.53 -31.80 -11.18
C ARG A 281 8.95 -32.00 -10.65
N GLY A 282 9.17 -33.11 -9.93
CA GLY A 282 10.49 -33.43 -9.45
C GLY A 282 10.60 -34.87 -8.94
N GLU A 283 11.75 -35.23 -8.43
CA GLU A 283 12.01 -36.54 -7.91
C GLU A 283 11.65 -36.63 -6.42
N ALA A 284 10.96 -37.70 -6.03
CA ALA A 284 10.62 -37.95 -4.64
C ALA A 284 11.88 -37.95 -3.75
N GLY A 285 11.80 -37.30 -2.60
CA GLY A 285 12.90 -37.13 -1.66
C GLY A 285 13.88 -35.98 -1.99
N LYS A 286 13.82 -35.39 -3.20
CA LYS A 286 14.55 -34.14 -3.48
C LYS A 286 13.81 -32.93 -2.92
N ALA A 287 14.49 -31.77 -2.84
CA ALA A 287 13.93 -30.54 -2.31
C ALA A 287 14.23 -29.33 -3.18
N LEU A 288 13.24 -28.46 -3.30
CA LEU A 288 13.39 -27.09 -3.81
C LEU A 288 13.86 -26.19 -2.67
N LYS A 289 14.95 -25.48 -2.88
CA LYS A 289 15.56 -24.59 -1.87
C LYS A 289 15.22 -23.14 -2.18
N PHE A 290 14.86 -22.42 -1.13
CA PHE A 290 14.52 -21.00 -1.20
C PHE A 290 15.42 -20.22 -0.26
N LYS A 291 15.92 -19.08 -0.74
CA LYS A 291 16.70 -18.12 0.06
C LYS A 291 16.04 -16.75 -0.15
N GLY A 292 16.28 -15.85 0.76
CA GLY A 292 15.77 -14.51 0.60
C GLY A 292 16.55 -13.50 1.41
N ARG A 293 16.35 -12.25 1.08
CA ARG A 293 16.88 -11.11 1.83
C ARG A 293 15.90 -9.95 1.81
N ILE A 294 15.93 -9.17 2.87
CA ILE A 294 15.20 -7.91 2.97
C ILE A 294 16.26 -6.81 2.91
N THR A 295 16.09 -5.86 2.01
CA THR A 295 16.91 -4.64 1.95
C THR A 295 16.03 -3.44 2.19
N PHE A 296 16.56 -2.41 2.84
CA PHE A 296 15.82 -1.20 3.18
C PHE A 296 16.77 -0.03 3.44
N LYS A 297 16.23 1.18 3.45
CA LYS A 297 16.93 2.39 3.88
C LYS A 297 16.37 2.88 5.22
N ARG A 298 17.20 3.56 6.00
CA ARG A 298 16.71 4.37 7.10
C ARG A 298 16.21 5.70 6.58
N PRO A 299 15.16 6.30 7.18
CA PRO A 299 14.71 7.63 6.79
C PRO A 299 15.87 8.63 6.75
N GLY A 300 15.99 9.35 5.63
CA GLY A 300 17.07 10.30 5.42
C GLY A 300 18.44 9.70 5.11
N SER A 301 18.57 8.39 4.90
CA SER A 301 19.86 7.75 4.58
C SER A 301 19.85 7.19 3.15
N ASN A 302 20.94 7.42 2.42
CA ASN A 302 21.15 6.75 1.13
C ASN A 302 21.74 5.34 1.28
N LYS A 303 22.21 4.98 2.49
CA LYS A 303 22.78 3.67 2.77
C LYS A 303 21.68 2.59 2.87
N ARG A 304 21.85 1.51 2.10
CA ARG A 304 20.95 0.34 2.15
C ARG A 304 21.45 -0.67 3.17
N GLU A 305 20.60 -0.98 4.12
CA GLU A 305 20.79 -2.07 5.09
C GLU A 305 20.21 -3.37 4.53
N LYS A 306 20.69 -4.51 5.02
CA LYS A 306 20.18 -5.82 4.61
C LYS A 306 19.99 -6.76 5.80
N VAL A 307 18.98 -7.63 5.68
CA VAL A 307 18.68 -8.73 6.59
C VAL A 307 18.56 -10.00 5.76
N GLU A 308 19.45 -10.97 6.00
CA GLU A 308 19.37 -12.27 5.34
C GLU A 308 18.30 -13.14 5.99
N LEU A 309 17.49 -13.84 5.17
CA LEU A 309 16.46 -14.74 5.64
C LEU A 309 17.04 -16.16 5.75
N LYS A 310 16.67 -16.87 6.82
CA LYS A 310 17.08 -18.26 6.99
C LYS A 310 16.48 -19.11 5.86
N ALA A 311 17.34 -19.82 5.12
CA ALA A 311 16.90 -20.64 3.99
C ALA A 311 15.79 -21.63 4.42
N THR A 312 14.80 -21.79 3.53
CA THR A 312 13.71 -22.77 3.70
C THR A 312 13.60 -23.68 2.47
N ARG A 313 12.82 -24.76 2.57
CA ARG A 313 12.70 -25.74 1.49
C ARG A 313 11.32 -26.36 1.39
N LEU A 314 10.99 -26.83 0.20
CA LEU A 314 9.86 -27.72 -0.08
C LEU A 314 10.40 -29.07 -0.52
N GLU A 315 9.90 -30.17 0.04
CA GLU A 315 10.35 -31.52 -0.27
C GLU A 315 9.33 -32.23 -1.17
N PHE A 316 9.81 -32.94 -2.17
CA PHE A 316 8.95 -33.79 -3.00
C PHE A 316 8.57 -35.04 -2.22
N ALA A 317 7.27 -35.16 -1.93
CA ALA A 317 6.74 -36.28 -1.18
C ALA A 317 6.94 -37.61 -1.93
N ASP A 318 7.23 -38.65 -1.20
CA ASP A 318 7.35 -40.03 -1.66
C ASP A 318 5.97 -40.66 -1.97
N SER A 319 4.92 -40.20 -1.31
CA SER A 319 3.58 -40.77 -1.43
C SER A 319 2.45 -39.74 -1.27
N SER A 320 1.29 -40.08 -1.80
CA SER A 320 0.07 -39.29 -1.59
C SER A 320 -0.43 -39.36 -0.13
N VAL A 321 -0.01 -40.35 0.63
CA VAL A 321 -0.35 -40.47 2.05
C VAL A 321 0.42 -39.43 2.85
N SER A 322 1.74 -39.26 2.58
CA SER A 322 2.58 -38.22 3.21
C SER A 322 2.03 -36.82 2.95
N LEU A 323 1.61 -36.55 1.70
CA LEU A 323 0.96 -35.27 1.33
C LEU A 323 -0.31 -34.97 2.13
N ARG A 324 -1.15 -35.99 2.39
CA ARG A 324 -2.40 -35.82 3.13
C ARG A 324 -2.17 -35.65 4.63
N LYS A 325 -1.18 -36.32 5.19
CA LYS A 325 -0.85 -36.33 6.63
C LYS A 325 0.08 -35.19 7.05
N GLN A 326 0.63 -34.40 6.09
CA GLN A 326 1.57 -33.34 6.42
C GLN A 326 0.97 -32.28 7.36
N LYS A 327 1.78 -31.82 8.28
CA LYS A 327 1.40 -30.74 9.20
C LYS A 327 1.24 -29.42 8.45
N ARG A 328 0.21 -28.68 8.81
CA ARG A 328 -0.11 -27.37 8.25
C ARG A 328 0.16 -26.28 9.29
N ASP A 329 0.79 -25.17 8.88
CA ASP A 329 0.89 -23.97 9.71
C ASP A 329 -0.47 -23.28 9.74
N LYS A 330 -1.20 -23.41 10.86
CA LYS A 330 -2.57 -22.88 11.00
C LYS A 330 -2.60 -21.36 10.91
N LYS A 331 -1.67 -20.67 11.58
CA LYS A 331 -1.62 -19.20 11.62
C LYS A 331 -1.33 -18.62 10.23
N LEU A 332 -0.34 -19.18 9.55
CA LEU A 332 -0.06 -18.78 8.16
C LEU A 332 -1.23 -19.08 7.24
N SER A 333 -1.86 -20.24 7.38
CA SER A 333 -3.00 -20.61 6.53
C SER A 333 -4.22 -19.68 6.72
N GLN A 334 -4.48 -19.18 7.92
CA GLN A 334 -5.50 -18.16 8.17
C GLN A 334 -5.13 -16.82 7.50
N ARG A 335 -3.86 -16.38 7.59
CA ARG A 335 -3.39 -15.18 6.87
C ARG A 335 -3.51 -15.33 5.36
N VAL A 336 -3.13 -16.49 4.80
CA VAL A 336 -3.30 -16.79 3.39
C VAL A 336 -4.75 -16.69 2.98
N ALA A 337 -5.67 -17.28 3.76
CA ALA A 337 -7.09 -17.21 3.46
C ALA A 337 -7.61 -15.76 3.47
N SER A 338 -7.25 -14.98 4.50
CA SER A 338 -7.66 -13.57 4.58
C SER A 338 -7.11 -12.72 3.42
N ALA A 339 -5.83 -12.88 3.07
CA ALA A 339 -5.22 -12.14 1.96
C ALA A 339 -5.78 -12.57 0.59
N TRP A 340 -5.98 -13.88 0.38
CA TRP A 340 -6.55 -14.39 -0.88
C TRP A 340 -7.99 -13.89 -1.07
N GLN A 341 -8.82 -13.94 -0.04
CA GLN A 341 -10.18 -13.41 -0.10
C GLN A 341 -10.17 -11.91 -0.44
N ALA A 342 -9.30 -11.12 0.18
CA ALA A 342 -9.15 -9.70 -0.11
C ALA A 342 -8.72 -9.43 -1.56
N GLU A 343 -7.80 -10.23 -2.11
CA GLU A 343 -7.39 -10.17 -3.52
C GLU A 343 -8.57 -10.44 -4.47
N VAL A 344 -9.39 -11.45 -4.19
CA VAL A 344 -10.59 -11.77 -4.99
C VAL A 344 -11.59 -10.61 -4.97
N VAL A 345 -11.84 -10.03 -3.79
CA VAL A 345 -12.74 -8.87 -3.64
C VAL A 345 -12.25 -7.68 -4.46
N ARG A 346 -10.95 -7.36 -4.40
CA ARG A 346 -10.34 -6.27 -5.16
C ARG A 346 -10.48 -6.47 -6.68
N ASN A 347 -10.14 -7.66 -7.15
CA ASN A 347 -10.20 -7.99 -8.58
C ASN A 347 -11.65 -7.95 -9.09
N ALA A 348 -12.61 -8.46 -8.29
CA ALA A 348 -14.02 -8.41 -8.62
C ALA A 348 -14.54 -6.96 -8.72
N ALA A 349 -14.11 -6.07 -7.82
CA ALA A 349 -14.47 -4.66 -7.85
C ALA A 349 -13.94 -3.95 -9.10
N GLY A 350 -12.68 -4.25 -9.51
CA GLY A 350 -12.09 -3.73 -10.76
C GLY A 350 -12.87 -4.18 -11.98
N MET A 351 -13.07 -5.49 -12.15
CA MET A 351 -13.83 -6.04 -13.28
C MET A 351 -15.28 -5.51 -13.34
N ASN A 352 -15.91 -5.33 -12.18
CA ASN A 352 -17.25 -4.76 -12.10
C ASN A 352 -17.28 -3.29 -12.55
N ARG A 353 -16.26 -2.51 -12.23
CA ARG A 353 -16.10 -1.12 -12.70
C ARG A 353 -15.97 -1.06 -14.23
N ASP A 354 -15.23 -2.00 -14.81
CA ASP A 354 -15.02 -2.10 -16.25
C ASP A 354 -16.26 -2.64 -17.01
N GLY A 355 -17.37 -2.91 -16.30
CA GLY A 355 -18.59 -3.47 -16.87
C GLY A 355 -18.52 -4.96 -17.19
N ALA A 356 -17.45 -5.65 -16.81
CA ALA A 356 -17.21 -7.08 -17.04
C ALA A 356 -17.93 -7.96 -15.98
N PHE A 357 -19.26 -7.80 -15.84
CA PHE A 357 -20.04 -8.39 -14.74
C PHE A 357 -20.04 -9.92 -14.76
N ARG A 358 -20.16 -10.53 -15.95
CA ARG A 358 -20.17 -11.99 -16.10
C ARG A 358 -18.80 -12.58 -15.80
N GLU A 359 -17.77 -12.00 -16.37
CA GLU A 359 -16.38 -12.40 -16.17
C GLU A 359 -15.97 -12.27 -14.71
N ALA A 360 -16.42 -11.22 -14.02
CA ALA A 360 -16.22 -11.03 -12.59
C ALA A 360 -16.87 -12.15 -11.77
N ALA A 361 -18.13 -12.50 -12.06
CA ALA A 361 -18.82 -13.59 -11.37
C ALA A 361 -18.16 -14.95 -11.65
N ASP A 362 -17.75 -15.22 -12.88
CA ASP A 362 -17.06 -16.47 -13.25
C ASP A 362 -15.67 -16.57 -12.60
N MET A 363 -14.96 -15.46 -12.48
CA MET A 363 -13.70 -15.36 -11.73
C MET A 363 -13.93 -15.67 -10.24
N VAL A 364 -14.90 -15.00 -9.59
CA VAL A 364 -15.22 -15.25 -8.18
C VAL A 364 -15.62 -16.70 -7.95
N ARG A 365 -16.47 -17.30 -8.80
CA ARG A 365 -16.88 -18.70 -8.73
C ARG A 365 -15.68 -19.65 -8.81
N THR A 366 -14.78 -19.39 -9.75
CA THR A 366 -13.58 -20.21 -9.95
C THR A 366 -12.66 -20.14 -8.73
N GLU A 367 -12.38 -18.94 -8.25
CA GLU A 367 -11.56 -18.73 -7.06
C GLU A 367 -12.21 -19.31 -5.81
N LEU A 368 -13.53 -19.17 -5.63
CA LEU A 368 -14.29 -19.74 -4.50
C LEU A 368 -14.17 -21.26 -4.42
N ALA A 369 -14.17 -21.95 -5.55
CA ALA A 369 -14.00 -23.40 -5.59
C ALA A 369 -12.62 -23.85 -5.07
N PHE A 370 -11.55 -23.16 -5.48
CA PHE A 370 -10.19 -23.43 -4.99
C PHE A 370 -10.02 -22.97 -3.55
N PHE A 371 -10.55 -21.80 -3.20
CA PHE A 371 -10.50 -21.21 -1.87
C PHE A 371 -11.18 -22.09 -0.83
N SER A 372 -12.40 -22.54 -1.08
CA SER A 372 -13.15 -23.42 -0.19
C SER A 372 -12.43 -24.75 0.05
N ARG A 373 -11.78 -25.30 -1.00
CA ARG A 373 -10.92 -26.49 -0.85
C ARG A 373 -9.69 -26.21 0.01
N TYR A 374 -9.07 -25.05 -0.15
CA TYR A 374 -7.93 -24.63 0.66
C TYR A 374 -8.31 -24.43 2.12
N CYS A 375 -9.46 -23.84 2.39
CA CYS A 375 -9.96 -23.47 3.73
C CYS A 375 -10.42 -24.69 4.57
N ARG A 376 -10.55 -25.89 4.00
CA ARG A 376 -10.95 -27.08 4.76
C ARG A 376 -10.02 -27.33 5.93
N GLY A 377 -10.60 -27.37 7.16
CA GLY A 377 -9.87 -27.58 8.42
C GLY A 377 -9.06 -26.38 8.90
N ILE A 378 -9.34 -25.17 8.40
CA ILE A 378 -8.80 -23.92 8.93
C ILE A 378 -9.90 -23.20 9.70
N ASP A 379 -9.65 -22.98 10.98
CA ASP A 379 -10.61 -22.30 11.87
C ASP A 379 -10.80 -20.83 11.43
N GLY A 380 -12.03 -20.29 11.55
CA GLY A 380 -12.35 -18.89 11.27
C GLY A 380 -12.55 -18.53 9.79
N THR A 381 -12.43 -19.49 8.86
CA THR A 381 -12.55 -19.21 7.41
C THR A 381 -13.97 -19.33 6.85
N SER A 382 -14.93 -19.87 7.62
CA SER A 382 -16.32 -20.02 7.17
C SER A 382 -16.99 -18.69 6.81
N ARG A 383 -16.64 -17.60 7.51
CA ARG A 383 -17.11 -16.27 7.19
C ARG A 383 -16.57 -15.79 5.84
N LEU A 384 -15.28 -15.96 5.58
CA LEU A 384 -14.65 -15.56 4.32
C LEU A 384 -15.25 -16.30 3.12
N ILE A 385 -15.63 -17.57 3.28
CA ILE A 385 -16.31 -18.35 2.25
C ILE A 385 -17.68 -17.75 1.95
N ARG A 386 -18.50 -17.49 2.98
CA ARG A 386 -19.82 -16.86 2.80
C ARG A 386 -19.74 -15.49 2.14
N GLU A 387 -18.76 -14.66 2.53
CA GLU A 387 -18.52 -13.35 1.92
C GLU A 387 -18.25 -13.48 0.40
N LEU A 388 -17.48 -14.50 -0.03
CA LEU A 388 -17.24 -14.74 -1.46
C LEU A 388 -18.46 -15.34 -2.18
N GLU A 389 -19.27 -16.16 -1.52
CA GLU A 389 -20.54 -16.67 -2.07
C GLU A 389 -21.51 -15.50 -2.36
N MET A 390 -21.66 -14.57 -1.42
CA MET A 390 -22.48 -13.37 -1.61
C MET A 390 -21.91 -12.45 -2.70
N LEU A 391 -20.58 -12.30 -2.75
CA LEU A 391 -19.91 -11.51 -3.77
C LEU A 391 -20.17 -12.08 -5.18
N GLU A 392 -20.14 -13.41 -5.37
CA GLU A 392 -20.43 -14.06 -6.65
C GLU A 392 -21.80 -13.66 -7.21
N ASP A 393 -22.80 -13.62 -6.34
CA ASP A 393 -24.14 -13.23 -6.75
C ASP A 393 -24.27 -11.73 -7.03
N ARG A 394 -23.65 -10.90 -6.18
CA ARG A 394 -23.76 -9.43 -6.27
C ARG A 394 -23.00 -8.82 -7.46
N VAL A 395 -21.82 -9.35 -7.77
CA VAL A 395 -20.93 -8.81 -8.81
C VAL A 395 -21.48 -9.00 -10.23
N ARG A 396 -22.51 -9.79 -10.43
CA ARG A 396 -23.23 -9.96 -11.70
C ARG A 396 -23.99 -8.71 -12.14
N TYR A 397 -24.21 -7.80 -11.21
CA TYR A 397 -24.92 -6.54 -11.45
C TYR A 397 -23.97 -5.37 -11.22
N ASP A 398 -24.33 -4.22 -11.76
CA ASP A 398 -23.57 -3.01 -11.49
C ASP A 398 -23.60 -2.67 -9.99
N ILE A 399 -22.43 -2.59 -9.39
CA ILE A 399 -22.26 -2.17 -8.00
C ILE A 399 -22.05 -0.65 -8.03
N PRO A 400 -22.81 0.14 -7.25
CA PRO A 400 -22.57 1.57 -7.15
C PRO A 400 -21.10 1.91 -6.85
N GLU A 401 -20.61 3.03 -7.35
CA GLU A 401 -19.21 3.44 -7.20
C GLU A 401 -18.77 3.47 -5.73
N ARG A 402 -19.66 3.88 -4.84
CA ARG A 402 -19.43 3.83 -3.39
C ARG A 402 -19.11 2.41 -2.92
N GLY A 403 -19.91 1.42 -3.32
CA GLY A 403 -19.69 0.02 -2.93
C GLY A 403 -18.36 -0.52 -3.47
N ARG A 404 -18.00 -0.20 -4.74
CA ARG A 404 -16.70 -0.58 -5.32
C ARG A 404 -15.51 0.00 -4.55
N LYS A 405 -15.61 1.27 -4.10
CA LYS A 405 -14.59 1.92 -3.28
C LYS A 405 -14.47 1.28 -1.90
N GLU A 406 -15.57 0.93 -1.28
CA GLU A 406 -15.59 0.22 0.00
C GLU A 406 -14.95 -1.17 -0.11
N MET A 407 -15.25 -1.92 -1.18
CA MET A 407 -14.59 -3.19 -1.50
C MET A 407 -13.07 -3.02 -1.68
N HIS A 408 -12.64 -1.97 -2.37
CA HIS A 408 -11.22 -1.66 -2.54
C HIS A 408 -10.55 -1.38 -1.18
N ASN A 409 -11.13 -0.51 -0.35
CA ASN A 409 -10.59 -0.16 0.96
C ASN A 409 -10.52 -1.36 1.91
N TYR A 410 -11.56 -2.19 1.92
CA TYR A 410 -11.59 -3.45 2.66
C TYR A 410 -10.42 -4.37 2.27
N SER A 411 -10.16 -4.46 0.98
CA SER A 411 -9.08 -5.28 0.44
C SER A 411 -7.71 -4.72 0.82
N GLU A 412 -7.50 -3.42 0.65
CA GLU A 412 -6.26 -2.73 0.97
C GLU A 412 -5.89 -2.84 2.46
N ALA A 413 -6.84 -2.67 3.36
CA ALA A 413 -6.62 -2.80 4.79
C ALA A 413 -6.07 -4.19 5.16
N ARG A 414 -6.61 -5.25 4.54
CA ARG A 414 -6.17 -6.62 4.77
C ARG A 414 -4.86 -7.00 4.09
N LEU A 415 -4.64 -6.53 2.86
CA LEU A 415 -3.44 -6.83 2.10
C LEU A 415 -2.20 -6.10 2.66
N LYS A 416 -2.36 -4.87 3.12
CA LYS A 416 -1.26 -4.06 3.66
C LYS A 416 -1.04 -4.23 5.17
N SER A 417 -1.80 -5.11 5.85
CA SER A 417 -1.71 -5.34 7.30
C SER A 417 -1.79 -4.03 8.11
N LYS A 418 -2.60 -3.08 7.65
CA LYS A 418 -2.83 -1.83 8.38
C LYS A 418 -3.65 -2.13 9.64
N PRO A 419 -3.34 -1.50 10.79
CA PRO A 419 -4.30 -1.47 11.89
C PRO A 419 -5.54 -0.74 11.36
N GLU A 420 -6.69 -1.35 11.58
CA GLU A 420 -7.98 -0.75 11.28
C GLU A 420 -8.02 0.64 11.95
N HIS A 421 -8.11 1.70 11.17
CA HIS A 421 -8.49 2.99 11.71
C HIS A 421 -9.85 2.79 12.40
N ARG A 422 -10.01 3.26 13.63
CA ARG A 422 -11.23 3.08 14.45
C ARG A 422 -12.53 3.60 13.82
N SER A 423 -12.47 4.30 12.70
CA SER A 423 -13.63 4.73 11.92
C SER A 423 -14.13 3.66 10.92
N MET A 424 -13.36 2.61 10.65
CA MET A 424 -13.82 1.44 9.94
C MET A 424 -14.02 0.32 10.96
N HIS A 425 -15.23 0.19 11.50
CA HIS A 425 -15.67 -1.16 11.84
C HIS A 425 -15.43 -2.00 10.58
N PRO A 426 -14.84 -3.20 10.69
CA PRO A 426 -14.91 -4.15 9.60
C PRO A 426 -16.39 -4.52 9.50
N GLY A 427 -17.14 -3.66 8.83
CA GLY A 427 -18.46 -3.96 8.37
C GLY A 427 -18.35 -5.28 7.64
N GLU A 428 -19.28 -6.12 7.80
CA GLU A 428 -19.36 -7.32 6.99
C GLU A 428 -19.32 -6.85 5.55
N LEU A 429 -18.60 -7.53 4.67
CA LEU A 429 -18.56 -7.21 3.23
C LEU A 429 -20.00 -7.03 2.69
N CYS A 430 -20.96 -7.64 3.35
CA CYS A 430 -22.39 -7.56 3.17
C CYS A 430 -22.98 -6.17 3.38
N ASP A 431 -22.48 -5.40 4.37
CA ASP A 431 -23.00 -4.06 4.70
C ASP A 431 -22.69 -3.04 3.59
N PHE A 432 -21.75 -3.37 2.70
CA PHE A 432 -21.34 -2.52 1.59
C PHE A 432 -21.98 -2.89 0.26
N MET A 433 -22.72 -4.01 0.22
CA MET A 433 -23.33 -4.53 -1.00
C MET A 433 -24.84 -4.23 -1.11
N GLU A 434 -25.46 -3.69 -0.06
CA GLU A 434 -26.82 -3.16 -0.08
C GLU A 434 -26.86 -1.75 -0.70
#